data_30e4580c45deef338d442b30624d3db8
#
_entry.id   30e4580c45deef338d442b30624d3db8
#
_cell.length_a   1.000
_cell.length_b   1.000
_cell.length_c   1.000
_cell.angle_alpha   90.00
_cell.angle_beta   90.00
_cell.angle_gamma   90.00
#
_symmetry.space_group_name_H-M   'P 1'
#
loop_
_entity.id
_entity.type
_entity.pdbx_description
1 polymer ?
#
loop_
_entity_poly.entity_id
_entity_poly.type
_entity_poly.pdbx_seq_one_letter_code
_entity_poly.pdbx_strand_id
1 'polypeptide(L)'
;MSDQADSLVTRLAPYRETPGIVAALLISHDGFVVAADAEPDFATEAVAAQVAGAIDLGARLAGELGQPEAKYISLEFDTLSMVLAPFGDELLLVLVGEPDALICEYRLNTTGA
;
A
#
# COMPACT_ATOMS: atom_id res chain seq x y z
N MET A 1 6.96 0.53 -21.88
CA MET A 1 5.64 0.64 -21.24
C MET A 1 5.29 -0.62 -20.52
N SER A 2 5.02 -1.70 -21.26
CA SER A 2 4.69 -2.96 -20.61
C SER A 2 5.86 -3.48 -19.77
N ASP A 3 7.09 -3.24 -20.18
CA ASP A 3 8.25 -3.68 -19.43
C ASP A 3 8.32 -3.04 -18.06
N GLN A 4 7.99 -1.75 -17.98
CA GLN A 4 8.00 -1.06 -16.70
C GLN A 4 6.90 -1.57 -15.79
N ALA A 5 5.71 -1.78 -16.32
CA ALA A 5 4.61 -2.32 -15.53
C ALA A 5 4.92 -3.72 -15.04
N ASP A 6 5.48 -4.57 -15.92
CA ASP A 6 5.85 -5.92 -15.53
C ASP A 6 6.92 -5.92 -14.43
N SER A 7 7.87 -4.99 -14.52
CA SER A 7 8.91 -4.86 -13.52
C SER A 7 8.32 -4.48 -12.17
N LEU A 8 7.33 -3.57 -12.16
CA LEU A 8 6.70 -3.16 -10.92
C LEU A 8 5.87 -4.29 -10.32
N VAL A 9 5.16 -5.04 -11.15
CA VAL A 9 4.42 -6.20 -10.64
C VAL A 9 5.38 -7.21 -10.01
N THR A 10 6.52 -7.43 -10.63
CA THR A 10 7.53 -8.33 -10.08
C THR A 10 7.97 -7.88 -8.69
N ARG A 11 8.06 -6.58 -8.47
CA ARG A 11 8.46 -6.07 -7.16
C ARG A 11 7.40 -6.28 -6.08
N LEU A 12 6.16 -6.57 -6.48
CA LEU A 12 5.10 -6.87 -5.52
C LEU A 12 5.09 -8.34 -5.11
N ALA A 13 5.77 -9.20 -5.85
CA ALA A 13 5.73 -10.64 -5.59
C ALA A 13 6.12 -11.02 -4.17
N PRO A 14 7.21 -10.47 -3.59
CA PRO A 14 7.56 -10.85 -2.21
C PRO A 14 6.46 -10.58 -1.21
N TYR A 15 5.71 -9.50 -1.41
CA TYR A 15 4.59 -9.20 -0.51
C TYR A 15 3.45 -10.19 -0.71
N ARG A 16 3.09 -10.47 -1.97
CA ARG A 16 1.98 -11.38 -2.24
C ARG A 16 2.27 -12.81 -1.83
N GLU A 17 3.54 -13.19 -1.81
CA GLU A 17 3.92 -14.54 -1.41
C GLU A 17 3.85 -14.74 0.10
N THR A 18 3.79 -13.67 0.86
CA THR A 18 3.66 -13.76 2.30
C THR A 18 2.27 -14.31 2.64
N PRO A 19 2.19 -15.40 3.41
CA PRO A 19 0.88 -15.96 3.76
C PRO A 19 0.02 -14.94 4.49
N GLY A 20 -1.24 -14.87 4.10
CA GLY A 20 -2.20 -13.92 4.70
C GLY A 20 -2.36 -12.62 3.95
N ILE A 21 -1.47 -12.32 3.00
CA ILE A 21 -1.60 -11.11 2.19
C ILE A 21 -2.56 -11.39 1.05
N VAL A 22 -3.60 -10.58 0.92
CA VAL A 22 -4.59 -10.76 -0.14
C VAL A 22 -4.41 -9.79 -1.30
N ALA A 23 -3.70 -8.70 -1.09
CA ALA A 23 -3.48 -7.72 -2.16
C ALA A 23 -2.22 -6.91 -1.89
N ALA A 24 -1.48 -6.64 -2.96
CA ALA A 24 -0.34 -5.72 -2.94
C ALA A 24 -0.51 -4.82 -4.16
N LEU A 25 -0.59 -3.52 -3.93
CA LEU A 25 -0.84 -2.56 -5.00
C LEU A 25 0.21 -1.47 -5.01
N LEU A 26 0.52 -0.98 -6.19
CA LEU A 26 1.24 0.28 -6.34
C LEU A 26 0.29 1.25 -7.02
N ILE A 27 0.07 2.38 -6.40
CA ILE A 27 -0.86 3.37 -6.93
C ILE A 27 -0.19 4.74 -6.99
N SER A 28 -0.72 5.61 -7.85
CA SER A 28 -0.29 6.98 -7.90
C SER A 28 -0.97 7.77 -6.80
N HIS A 29 -0.46 8.98 -6.54
CA HIS A 29 -1.07 9.84 -5.52
C HIS A 29 -2.49 10.27 -5.89
N ASP A 30 -2.85 10.15 -7.16
CA ASP A 30 -4.20 10.45 -7.62
C ASP A 30 -5.16 9.27 -7.48
N GLY A 31 -4.67 8.12 -7.05
CA GLY A 31 -5.54 6.96 -6.84
C GLY A 31 -5.65 6.03 -8.03
N PHE A 32 -4.76 6.15 -9.01
CA PHE A 32 -4.75 5.24 -10.16
C PHE A 32 -3.84 4.05 -9.89
N VAL A 33 -4.30 2.87 -10.26
CA VAL A 33 -3.53 1.64 -10.09
C VAL A 33 -2.43 1.61 -11.14
N VAL A 34 -1.18 1.52 -10.69
CA VAL A 34 -0.02 1.40 -11.58
C VAL A 34 0.37 -0.05 -11.73
N ALA A 35 0.32 -0.82 -10.65
CA ALA A 35 0.58 -2.25 -10.67
C ALA A 35 -0.20 -2.88 -9.55
N ALA A 36 -0.60 -4.13 -9.73
CA ALA A 36 -1.40 -4.82 -8.74
C ALA A 36 -1.16 -6.32 -8.81
N ASP A 37 -1.14 -6.94 -7.64
CA ASP A 37 -1.11 -8.39 -7.51
C ASP A 37 -2.06 -8.70 -6.37
N ALA A 38 -3.26 -9.14 -6.71
CA ALA A 38 -4.33 -9.30 -5.73
C ALA A 38 -5.18 -10.51 -6.07
N GLU A 39 -5.93 -10.96 -5.07
CA GLU A 39 -6.89 -12.03 -5.32
C GLU A 39 -7.93 -11.59 -6.33
N PRO A 40 -8.49 -12.54 -7.11
CA PRO A 40 -9.41 -12.16 -8.21
C PRO A 40 -10.61 -11.33 -7.78
N ASP A 41 -11.10 -11.54 -6.57
CA ASP A 41 -12.29 -10.83 -6.09
C ASP A 41 -11.98 -9.48 -5.48
N PHE A 42 -10.71 -9.13 -5.38
CA PHE A 42 -10.33 -7.88 -4.72
C PHE A 42 -10.74 -6.68 -5.58
N ALA A 43 -11.41 -5.71 -4.95
CA ALA A 43 -11.89 -4.51 -5.65
C ALA A 43 -10.77 -3.49 -5.79
N THR A 44 -9.79 -3.80 -6.62
CA THR A 44 -8.53 -3.08 -6.73
C THR A 44 -8.72 -1.59 -7.00
N GLU A 45 -9.50 -1.25 -8.01
CA GLU A 45 -9.63 0.14 -8.41
C GLU A 45 -10.45 0.96 -7.44
N ALA A 46 -11.48 0.34 -6.85
CA ALA A 46 -12.27 1.02 -5.84
C ALA A 46 -11.44 1.32 -4.59
N VAL A 47 -10.62 0.35 -4.18
CA VAL A 47 -9.74 0.54 -3.03
C VAL A 47 -8.72 1.63 -3.31
N ALA A 48 -8.11 1.62 -4.49
CA ALA A 48 -7.10 2.62 -4.85
C ALA A 48 -7.68 4.04 -4.80
N ALA A 49 -8.89 4.20 -5.29
CA ALA A 49 -9.53 5.51 -5.28
C ALA A 49 -9.75 6.02 -3.85
N GLN A 50 -10.17 5.13 -2.94
CA GLN A 50 -10.36 5.52 -1.56
C GLN A 50 -9.05 5.81 -0.85
N VAL A 51 -8.00 5.06 -1.20
CA VAL A 51 -6.68 5.26 -0.59
C VAL A 51 -6.15 6.67 -0.88
N ALA A 52 -6.41 7.20 -2.07
CA ALA A 52 -5.99 8.56 -2.39
C ALA A 52 -6.55 9.56 -1.38
N GLY A 53 -7.81 9.37 -0.96
CA GLY A 53 -8.40 10.23 0.06
C GLY A 53 -7.73 10.09 1.41
N ALA A 54 -7.34 8.87 1.78
CA ALA A 54 -6.67 8.65 3.05
C ALA A 54 -5.29 9.32 3.07
N ILE A 55 -4.58 9.27 1.97
CA ILE A 55 -3.27 9.91 1.87
C ILE A 55 -3.43 11.42 1.98
N ASP A 56 -4.43 11.98 1.33
CA ASP A 56 -4.68 13.41 1.41
C ASP A 56 -5.00 13.82 2.85
N LEU A 57 -5.81 13.04 3.54
CA LEU A 57 -6.12 13.31 4.93
C LEU A 57 -4.86 13.26 5.79
N GLY A 58 -4.00 12.27 5.57
CA GLY A 58 -2.74 12.17 6.30
C GLY A 58 -1.87 13.39 6.10
N ALA A 59 -1.81 13.91 4.88
CA ALA A 59 -1.03 15.10 4.59
C ALA A 59 -1.58 16.33 5.32
N ARG A 60 -2.90 16.47 5.36
CA ARG A 60 -3.50 17.61 6.06
C ARG A 60 -3.26 17.52 7.56
N LEU A 61 -3.38 16.32 8.12
CA LEU A 61 -3.12 16.14 9.55
C LEU A 61 -1.66 16.45 9.87
N ALA A 62 -0.74 16.02 9.01
CA ALA A 62 0.67 16.34 9.22
C ALA A 62 0.87 17.85 9.28
N GLY A 63 0.23 18.59 8.39
CA GLY A 63 0.31 20.05 8.40
C GLY A 63 -0.19 20.64 9.69
N GLU A 64 -1.31 20.14 10.21
CA GLU A 64 -1.84 20.65 11.48
C GLU A 64 -0.92 20.33 12.65
N LEU A 65 -0.16 19.26 12.55
CA LEU A 65 0.74 18.85 13.62
C LEU A 65 2.16 19.38 13.44
N GLY A 66 2.38 20.20 12.42
CA GLY A 66 3.70 20.75 12.16
C GLY A 66 4.71 19.73 11.69
N GLN A 67 4.24 18.68 11.04
CA GLN A 67 5.09 17.59 10.55
C GLN A 67 5.19 17.65 9.02
N PRO A 68 6.33 17.20 8.46
CA PRO A 68 6.49 17.26 7.01
C PRO A 68 5.54 16.30 6.26
N GLU A 69 5.30 15.11 6.81
CA GLU A 69 4.41 14.16 6.16
C GLU A 69 4.13 12.99 7.08
N ALA A 70 3.14 12.18 6.72
CA ALA A 70 2.89 10.92 7.41
C ALA A 70 3.83 9.87 6.82
N LYS A 71 4.46 9.08 7.69
CA LYS A 71 5.37 8.05 7.21
C LYS A 71 4.63 6.86 6.64
N TYR A 72 3.52 6.52 7.24
CA TYR A 72 2.66 5.46 6.74
C TYR A 72 1.31 5.58 7.43
N ILE A 73 0.31 4.90 6.89
CA ILE A 73 -1.02 4.86 7.47
C ILE A 73 -1.41 3.40 7.61
N SER A 74 -1.90 3.04 8.78
CA SER A 74 -2.36 1.69 9.04
C SER A 74 -3.82 1.73 9.45
N LEU A 75 -4.63 0.88 8.83
CA LEU A 75 -6.05 0.77 9.16
C LEU A 75 -6.33 -0.67 9.50
N GLU A 76 -7.00 -0.89 10.63
CA GLU A 76 -7.33 -2.23 11.07
C GLU A 76 -8.84 -2.42 11.05
N PHE A 77 -9.25 -3.49 10.40
CA PHE A 77 -10.66 -3.87 10.35
C PHE A 77 -10.83 -5.18 11.12
N ASP A 78 -12.02 -5.74 11.10
CA ASP A 78 -12.30 -6.92 11.90
C ASP A 78 -11.42 -8.11 11.53
N THR A 79 -11.32 -8.42 10.24
CA THR A 79 -10.55 -9.59 9.80
C THR A 79 -9.40 -9.24 8.87
N LEU A 80 -9.28 -7.99 8.48
CA LEU A 80 -8.24 -7.53 7.57
C LEU A 80 -7.61 -6.28 8.11
N SER A 81 -6.39 -6.03 7.68
CA SER A 81 -5.70 -4.76 7.94
C SER A 81 -5.12 -4.25 6.63
N MET A 82 -4.81 -2.97 6.61
CA MET A 82 -4.27 -2.31 5.43
C MET A 82 -3.14 -1.40 5.86
N VAL A 83 -2.06 -1.39 5.09
CA VAL A 83 -0.94 -0.47 5.31
C VAL A 83 -0.71 0.30 4.03
N LEU A 84 -0.58 1.61 4.17
CA LEU A 84 -0.30 2.54 3.07
C LEU A 84 1.03 3.20 3.36
N ALA A 85 1.99 3.09 2.44
CA ALA A 85 3.31 3.65 2.66
C ALA A 85 3.87 4.21 1.35
N PRO A 86 4.75 5.20 1.42
CA PRO A 86 5.41 5.68 0.21
C PRO A 86 6.26 4.59 -0.43
N PHE A 87 6.31 4.61 -1.75
CA PHE A 87 7.13 3.68 -2.52
C PHE A 87 7.87 4.49 -3.56
N GLY A 88 9.09 4.90 -3.22
CA GLY A 88 9.80 5.86 -4.03
C GLY A 88 9.19 7.24 -3.89
N ASP A 89 9.39 8.10 -4.89
CA ASP A 89 8.94 9.49 -4.80
C ASP A 89 7.53 9.70 -5.33
N GLU A 90 7.02 8.81 -6.17
CA GLU A 90 5.79 9.08 -6.88
C GLU A 90 4.70 8.05 -6.67
N LEU A 91 5.00 6.95 -6.00
CA LEU A 91 4.05 5.86 -5.84
C LEU A 91 3.76 5.59 -4.37
N LEU A 92 2.66 4.90 -4.15
CA LEU A 92 2.26 4.45 -2.82
C LEU A 92 2.09 2.94 -2.87
N LEU A 93 2.62 2.29 -1.84
CA LEU A 93 2.44 0.84 -1.68
C LEU A 93 1.25 0.61 -0.78
N VAL A 94 0.33 -0.24 -1.22
CA VAL A 94 -0.84 -0.61 -0.44
C VAL A 94 -0.79 -2.11 -0.22
N LEU A 95 -0.78 -2.52 1.03
CA LEU A 95 -0.81 -3.93 1.40
C LEU A 95 -2.08 -4.20 2.17
N VAL A 96 -2.79 -5.26 1.81
CA VAL A 96 -4.01 -5.68 2.50
C VAL A 96 -3.86 -7.15 2.85
N GLY A 97 -4.16 -7.50 4.08
CA GLY A 97 -4.05 -8.88 4.49
C GLY A 97 -4.47 -9.07 5.93
N GLU A 98 -4.21 -10.26 6.45
CA GLU A 98 -4.47 -10.55 7.84
C GLU A 98 -3.55 -9.71 8.71
N PRO A 99 -4.03 -9.24 9.88
CA PRO A 99 -3.24 -8.30 10.69
C PRO A 99 -1.82 -8.77 11.01
N ASP A 100 -1.66 -10.03 11.35
CA ASP A 100 -0.34 -10.55 11.72
C ASP A 100 0.61 -10.55 10.52
N ALA A 101 0.09 -10.88 9.36
CA ALA A 101 0.91 -10.91 8.15
C ALA A 101 1.43 -9.52 7.80
N LEU A 102 0.57 -8.51 7.91
CA LEU A 102 0.96 -7.14 7.58
C LEU A 102 2.00 -6.58 8.54
N ILE A 103 1.82 -6.84 9.83
CA ILE A 103 2.76 -6.33 10.82
C ILE A 103 4.15 -6.90 10.56
N CYS A 104 4.26 -8.20 10.37
CA CYS A 104 5.54 -8.83 10.13
C CYS A 104 6.17 -8.33 8.83
N GLU A 105 5.38 -8.27 7.77
CA GLU A 105 5.91 -7.89 6.47
C GLU A 105 6.40 -6.44 6.47
N TYR A 106 5.60 -5.55 7.02
CA TYR A 106 5.96 -4.15 7.04
C TYR A 106 7.21 -3.90 7.88
N ARG A 107 7.28 -4.53 9.05
CA ARG A 107 8.43 -4.33 9.92
C ARG A 107 9.72 -4.86 9.28
N LEU A 108 9.63 -6.00 8.61
CA LEU A 108 10.81 -6.54 7.93
C LEU A 108 11.31 -5.58 6.87
N ASN A 109 10.40 -4.98 6.12
CA ASN A 109 10.79 -4.08 5.05
C ASN A 109 11.32 -2.74 5.55
N THR A 110 10.87 -2.28 6.72
CA THR A 110 11.34 -1.01 7.24
C THR A 110 12.61 -1.14 8.05
N THR A 111 12.79 -2.26 8.74
CA THR A 111 13.96 -2.44 9.61
C THR A 111 15.10 -3.16 8.93
N GLY A 112 14.81 -3.96 7.92
CA GLY A 112 15.84 -4.66 7.17
C GLY A 112 16.54 -3.81 6.14
N ALA A 113 16.07 -2.62 5.92
CA ALA A 113 16.64 -1.73 4.91
C ALA A 113 17.91 -1.03 5.36
#